data_0dfd5c22736d70dfed6a700e337c0685
#
_entry.id   0dfd5c22736d70dfed6a700e337c0685
#
_cell.length_a   1.000
_cell.length_b   1.000
_cell.length_c   1.000
_cell.angle_alpha   90.00
_cell.angle_beta   90.00
_cell.angle_gamma   90.00
#
_symmetry.space_group_name_H-M   'P 1'
#
loop_
_entity.id
_entity.type
_entity.pdbx_description
1 polymer ?
#
loop_
_entity_poly.entity_id
_entity_poly.type
_entity_poly.pdbx_seq_one_letter_code
_entity_poly.pdbx_strand_id
1 'polypeptide(L)'
;MKHLLKLLDLSKEEIIDILNLADQLKYETKHGIEHHHLKGKCLAMIFEKSSTRTRVSFEVGINQLGGYAVVLAGEGSQIGRGEPVQDTARVLSRYVDGIMIRTFEQKEVEDLAKYGLSLIHISEPTRP
;
A
#
# COMPACT_ATOMS: atom_id res chain seq x y z
N MET A 1 -5.04 6.60 12.66
CA MET A 1 -5.20 5.98 11.34
C MET A 1 -4.84 4.50 11.43
N LYS A 2 -5.63 3.64 10.82
CA LYS A 2 -5.43 2.20 10.94
C LYS A 2 -4.41 1.70 9.93
N HIS A 3 -3.49 0.87 10.39
CA HIS A 3 -2.53 0.18 9.54
C HIS A 3 -3.05 -1.21 9.21
N LEU A 4 -2.77 -1.68 8.00
CA LEU A 4 -3.04 -3.06 7.60
C LEU A 4 -1.71 -3.78 7.43
N LEU A 5 -1.25 -4.42 8.47
CA LEU A 5 0.02 -5.14 8.49
C LEU A 5 -0.16 -6.63 8.22
N LYS A 6 -1.32 -7.16 8.55
CA LYS A 6 -1.70 -8.56 8.33
C LYS A 6 -3.22 -8.67 8.39
N LEU A 7 -3.78 -9.73 7.83
CA LEU A 7 -5.23 -9.93 7.82
C LEU A 7 -5.83 -10.02 9.22
N LEU A 8 -5.06 -10.51 10.19
CA LEU A 8 -5.53 -10.60 11.58
C LEU A 8 -5.81 -9.23 12.20
N ASP A 9 -5.32 -8.14 11.59
CA ASP A 9 -5.60 -6.78 12.05
C ASP A 9 -7.04 -6.35 11.75
N LEU A 10 -7.75 -7.11 10.92
CA LEU A 10 -9.10 -6.82 10.51
C LEU A 10 -10.11 -7.77 11.15
N SER A 11 -11.25 -7.26 11.53
CA SER A 11 -12.37 -8.09 11.97
C SER A 11 -13.02 -8.77 10.76
N LYS A 12 -13.85 -9.79 11.02
CA LYS A 12 -14.61 -10.45 9.96
C LYS A 12 -15.50 -9.44 9.22
N GLU A 13 -16.15 -8.57 9.93
CA GLU A 13 -17.02 -7.54 9.36
C GLU A 13 -16.23 -6.58 8.48
N GLU A 14 -15.05 -6.17 8.91
CA GLU A 14 -14.18 -5.29 8.13
C GLU A 14 -13.74 -5.95 6.83
N ILE A 15 -13.40 -7.25 6.87
CA ILE A 15 -13.01 -8.00 5.67
C ILE A 15 -14.19 -8.07 4.69
N ILE A 16 -15.38 -8.37 5.19
CA ILE A 16 -16.58 -8.43 4.35
C ILE A 16 -16.89 -7.07 3.73
N ASP A 17 -16.76 -6.00 4.51
CA ASP A 17 -16.97 -4.64 4.00
C ASP A 17 -16.00 -4.29 2.88
N ILE A 18 -14.73 -4.67 3.02
CA ILE A 18 -13.74 -4.46 1.96
C ILE A 18 -14.10 -5.22 0.69
N LEU A 19 -14.51 -6.49 0.83
CA LEU A 19 -14.91 -7.29 -0.33
C LEU A 19 -16.14 -6.72 -1.02
N ASN A 20 -17.12 -6.25 -0.25
CA ASN A 20 -18.31 -5.62 -0.81
C ASN A 20 -17.96 -4.32 -1.53
N LEU A 21 -17.08 -3.52 -0.96
CA LEU A 21 -16.61 -2.30 -1.61
C LEU A 21 -15.86 -2.62 -2.89
N ALA A 22 -15.03 -3.65 -2.90
CA ALA A 22 -14.32 -4.08 -4.10
C ALA A 22 -15.29 -4.47 -5.20
N ASP A 23 -16.35 -5.21 -4.88
CA ASP A 23 -17.39 -5.58 -5.85
C ASP A 23 -18.08 -4.35 -6.42
N GLN A 24 -18.40 -3.38 -5.59
CA GLN A 24 -19.02 -2.14 -6.03
C GLN A 24 -18.10 -1.33 -6.95
N LEU A 25 -16.85 -1.17 -6.59
CA LEU A 25 -15.88 -0.44 -7.40
C LEU A 25 -15.63 -1.13 -8.73
N LYS A 26 -15.57 -2.45 -8.72
CA LYS A 26 -15.43 -3.25 -9.94
C LYS A 26 -16.62 -3.06 -10.87
N TYR A 27 -17.83 -3.06 -10.32
CA TYR A 27 -19.03 -2.79 -11.08
C TYR A 27 -19.00 -1.41 -11.71
N GLU A 28 -18.66 -0.38 -10.93
CA GLU A 28 -18.60 0.99 -11.41
C GLU A 28 -17.57 1.15 -12.54
N THR A 29 -16.38 0.57 -12.38
CA THR A 29 -15.34 0.61 -13.41
C THR A 29 -15.82 -0.06 -14.69
N LYS A 30 -16.47 -1.20 -14.58
CA LYS A 30 -16.96 -1.95 -15.72
C LYS A 30 -18.05 -1.20 -16.50
N HIS A 31 -18.83 -0.38 -15.81
CA HIS A 31 -19.93 0.38 -16.41
C HIS A 31 -19.59 1.84 -16.70
N GLY A 32 -18.30 2.21 -16.59
CA GLY A 32 -17.85 3.56 -16.89
C GLY A 32 -18.30 4.61 -15.91
N ILE A 33 -18.71 4.21 -14.72
CA ILE A 33 -19.12 5.14 -13.66
C ILE A 33 -17.87 5.68 -12.98
N GLU A 34 -17.68 6.98 -13.00
CA GLU A 34 -16.52 7.61 -12.38
C GLU A 34 -16.60 7.55 -10.86
N HIS A 35 -15.48 7.25 -10.22
CA HIS A 35 -15.37 7.26 -8.77
C HIS A 35 -13.98 7.73 -8.36
N HIS A 36 -13.91 8.92 -7.82
CA HIS A 36 -12.62 9.56 -7.47
C HIS A 36 -12.48 9.67 -5.95
N HIS A 37 -12.67 8.55 -5.24
CA HIS A 37 -12.64 8.52 -3.78
C HIS A 37 -11.30 8.96 -3.20
N LEU A 38 -10.21 8.81 -3.95
CA LEU A 38 -8.87 9.17 -3.50
C LEU A 38 -8.28 10.29 -4.35
N LYS A 39 -9.12 11.20 -4.80
CA LYS A 39 -8.69 12.32 -5.63
C LYS A 39 -7.56 13.12 -4.97
N GLY A 40 -6.46 13.26 -5.70
CA GLY A 40 -5.30 14.01 -5.22
C GLY A 40 -4.45 13.30 -4.18
N LYS A 41 -4.81 12.07 -3.80
CA LYS A 41 -4.04 11.32 -2.81
C LYS A 41 -2.84 10.63 -3.44
N CYS A 42 -1.76 10.53 -2.68
CA CYS A 42 -0.52 9.89 -3.11
C CYS A 42 -0.26 8.62 -2.31
N LEU A 43 0.03 7.55 -3.03
CA LEU A 43 0.42 6.27 -2.44
C LEU A 43 1.88 6.01 -2.75
N ALA A 44 2.72 5.91 -1.72
CA ALA A 44 4.11 5.45 -1.90
C ALA A 44 4.10 3.93 -1.90
N MET A 45 4.76 3.35 -2.89
CA MET A 45 4.85 1.89 -3.03
C MET A 45 6.31 1.47 -2.90
N ILE A 46 6.61 0.72 -1.87
CA ILE A 46 7.97 0.29 -1.56
C ILE A 46 8.09 -1.20 -1.83
N PHE A 47 9.01 -1.56 -2.73
CA PHE A 47 9.26 -2.95 -3.08
C PHE A 47 10.71 -3.32 -2.78
N GLU A 48 10.93 -4.26 -1.88
CA GLU A 48 12.21 -4.93 -1.70
C GLU A 48 12.31 -6.15 -2.60
N LYS A 49 11.15 -6.69 -3.01
CA LYS A 49 11.05 -7.75 -4.01
C LYS A 49 10.40 -7.19 -5.25
N SER A 50 10.88 -7.59 -6.42
CA SER A 50 10.18 -7.23 -7.64
C SER A 50 8.85 -7.99 -7.71
N SER A 51 7.81 -7.29 -8.14
CA SER A 51 6.50 -7.89 -8.32
C SER A 51 5.71 -7.07 -9.32
N THR A 52 5.62 -7.58 -10.53
CA THR A 52 4.88 -6.90 -11.59
C THR A 52 3.39 -6.84 -11.29
N ARG A 53 2.82 -7.94 -10.85
CA ARG A 53 1.37 -8.01 -10.61
C ARG A 53 0.92 -7.05 -9.50
N THR A 54 1.61 -7.06 -8.38
CA THR A 54 1.28 -6.19 -7.25
C THR A 54 1.47 -4.73 -7.62
N ARG A 55 2.59 -4.41 -8.29
CA ARG A 55 2.87 -3.05 -8.73
C ARG A 55 1.78 -2.52 -9.66
N VAL A 56 1.46 -3.28 -10.70
CA VAL A 56 0.45 -2.85 -11.69
C VAL A 56 -0.92 -2.72 -11.04
N SER A 57 -1.30 -3.67 -10.19
CA SER A 57 -2.59 -3.62 -9.51
C SER A 57 -2.77 -2.35 -8.69
N PHE A 58 -1.75 -1.99 -7.92
CA PHE A 58 -1.84 -0.79 -7.09
C PHE A 58 -1.74 0.49 -7.90
N GLU A 59 -0.85 0.55 -8.90
CA GLU A 59 -0.74 1.73 -9.75
C GLU A 59 -2.04 2.01 -10.51
N VAL A 60 -2.58 0.99 -11.13
CA VAL A 60 -3.84 1.14 -11.86
C VAL A 60 -4.98 1.46 -10.90
N GLY A 61 -5.03 0.76 -9.77
CA GLY A 61 -6.08 0.98 -8.78
C GLY A 61 -6.12 2.39 -8.22
N ILE A 62 -4.95 2.93 -7.82
CA ILE A 62 -4.91 4.28 -7.27
C ILE A 62 -5.27 5.32 -8.33
N ASN A 63 -4.86 5.11 -9.58
CA ASN A 63 -5.23 6.00 -10.68
C ASN A 63 -6.73 5.98 -10.94
N GLN A 64 -7.35 4.80 -10.94
CA GLN A 64 -8.79 4.69 -11.12
C GLN A 64 -9.57 5.37 -10.00
N LEU A 65 -9.00 5.47 -8.82
CA LEU A 65 -9.62 6.15 -7.67
C LEU A 65 -9.28 7.65 -7.61
N GLY A 66 -8.59 8.17 -8.62
CA GLY A 66 -8.29 9.59 -8.73
C GLY A 66 -6.98 10.03 -8.10
N GLY A 67 -6.22 9.10 -7.53
CA GLY A 67 -4.92 9.39 -6.93
C GLY A 67 -3.75 9.08 -7.84
N TYR A 68 -2.56 9.03 -7.27
CA TYR A 68 -1.35 8.69 -8.00
C TYR A 68 -0.38 7.94 -7.10
N ALA A 69 0.58 7.26 -7.73
CA ALA A 69 1.55 6.44 -7.02
C ALA A 69 2.97 6.95 -7.23
N VAL A 70 3.78 6.81 -6.18
CA VAL A 70 5.24 6.98 -6.26
C VAL A 70 5.85 5.63 -5.94
N VAL A 71 6.63 5.08 -6.88
CA VAL A 71 7.19 3.75 -6.74
C VAL A 71 8.66 3.84 -6.37
N LEU A 72 9.03 3.16 -5.27
CA LEU A 72 10.40 3.07 -4.80
C LEU A 72 10.85 1.61 -4.88
N ALA A 73 11.76 1.34 -5.81
CA ALA A 73 12.30 -0.01 -5.99
C ALA A 73 13.53 -0.20 -5.10
N GLY A 74 13.73 -1.42 -4.61
CA GLY A 74 14.79 -1.72 -3.63
C GLY A 74 16.18 -1.28 -4.03
N GLU A 75 16.58 -1.51 -5.29
CA GLU A 75 17.92 -1.16 -5.75
C GLU A 75 18.12 0.34 -5.92
N GLY A 76 17.08 1.10 -6.18
CA GLY A 76 17.14 2.54 -6.37
C GLY A 76 16.76 3.35 -5.16
N SER A 77 16.34 2.72 -4.06
CA SER A 77 15.85 3.41 -2.90
C SER A 77 16.89 3.47 -1.79
N GLN A 78 16.72 4.40 -0.87
CA GLN A 78 17.59 4.52 0.31
C GLN A 78 17.33 3.41 1.34
N ILE A 79 16.19 2.74 1.25
CA ILE A 79 15.86 1.63 2.15
C ILE A 79 16.83 0.49 1.87
N GLY A 80 17.52 0.00 2.89
CA GLY A 80 18.53 -1.03 2.76
C GLY A 80 19.92 -0.52 2.42
N ARG A 81 20.08 0.80 2.27
CA ARG A 81 21.39 1.44 2.01
C ARG A 81 21.95 2.17 3.23
N GLY A 82 21.59 1.68 4.42
CA GLY A 82 22.06 2.29 5.67
C GLY A 82 21.19 3.41 6.20
N GLU A 83 20.16 3.84 5.46
CA GLU A 83 19.20 4.80 6.00
C GLU A 83 18.29 4.11 7.00
N PRO A 84 18.13 4.66 8.22
CA PRO A 84 17.19 4.09 9.18
C PRO A 84 15.77 4.09 8.64
N VAL A 85 15.06 2.98 8.86
CA VAL A 85 13.67 2.84 8.44
C VAL A 85 12.81 3.97 9.00
N GLN A 86 13.09 4.40 10.23
CA GLN A 86 12.36 5.49 10.87
C GLN A 86 12.49 6.81 10.10
N ASP A 87 13.69 7.09 9.60
CA ASP A 87 13.93 8.31 8.83
C ASP A 87 13.19 8.27 7.50
N THR A 88 13.21 7.14 6.82
CA THR A 88 12.46 6.93 5.58
C THR A 88 10.97 7.16 5.82
N ALA A 89 10.43 6.57 6.89
CA ALA A 89 9.01 6.71 7.23
C ALA A 89 8.64 8.17 7.52
N ARG A 90 9.49 8.88 8.25
CA ARG A 90 9.25 10.30 8.55
C ARG A 90 9.27 11.18 7.31
N VAL A 91 10.21 10.94 6.42
CA VAL A 91 10.29 11.68 5.16
C VAL A 91 9.05 11.42 4.31
N LEU A 92 8.72 10.15 4.09
CA LEU A 92 7.57 9.78 3.27
C LEU A 92 6.26 10.32 3.84
N SER A 93 6.10 10.28 5.16
CA SER A 93 4.85 10.73 5.78
C SER A 93 4.57 12.21 5.59
N ARG A 94 5.56 13.01 5.20
CA ARG A 94 5.37 14.42 4.86
C ARG A 94 4.93 14.64 3.42
N TYR A 95 5.12 13.66 2.56
CA TYR A 95 4.86 13.79 1.13
C TYR A 95 3.67 12.97 0.64
N VAL A 96 3.37 11.86 1.29
CA VAL A 96 2.38 10.92 0.79
C VAL A 96 1.25 10.72 1.80
N ASP A 97 0.13 10.21 1.31
CA ASP A 97 -1.06 9.95 2.14
C ASP A 97 -1.12 8.51 2.65
N GLY A 98 -0.45 7.60 1.97
CA GLY A 98 -0.40 6.20 2.37
C GLY A 98 0.85 5.54 1.85
N ILE A 99 1.20 4.41 2.45
CA ILE A 99 2.38 3.63 2.09
C ILE A 99 1.97 2.17 1.92
N MET A 100 2.31 1.59 0.78
CA MET A 100 2.22 0.15 0.56
C MET A 100 3.64 -0.40 0.51
N ILE A 101 3.90 -1.46 1.26
CA ILE A 101 5.22 -2.06 1.31
C ILE A 101 5.14 -3.56 1.08
N ARG A 102 6.09 -4.05 0.31
CA ARG A 102 6.34 -5.48 0.15
C ARG A 102 7.79 -5.74 0.52
N THR A 103 8.00 -6.33 1.68
CA THR A 103 9.33 -6.56 2.23
C THR A 103 9.47 -7.98 2.72
N PHE A 104 10.70 -8.39 2.98
CA PHE A 104 11.01 -9.71 3.51
C PHE A 104 10.79 -9.80 5.02
N GLU A 105 10.92 -8.69 5.75
CA GLU A 105 10.91 -8.70 7.21
C GLU A 105 9.72 -7.98 7.81
N GLN A 106 8.98 -8.69 8.65
CA GLN A 106 7.83 -8.13 9.37
C GLN A 106 8.25 -6.99 10.29
N LYS A 107 9.46 -7.05 10.86
CA LYS A 107 9.96 -6.01 11.75
C LYS A 107 10.09 -4.65 11.06
N GLU A 108 10.55 -4.63 9.81
CA GLU A 108 10.66 -3.39 9.04
C GLU A 108 9.28 -2.76 8.84
N VAL A 109 8.27 -3.59 8.59
CA VAL A 109 6.90 -3.14 8.43
C VAL A 109 6.36 -2.52 9.71
N GLU A 110 6.61 -3.18 10.84
CA GLU A 110 6.19 -2.68 12.14
C GLU A 110 6.87 -1.36 12.49
N ASP A 111 8.16 -1.24 12.17
CA ASP A 111 8.91 0.00 12.40
C ASP A 111 8.39 1.14 11.52
N LEU A 112 8.08 0.85 10.26
CA LEU A 112 7.47 1.84 9.37
C LEU A 112 6.10 2.29 9.87
N ALA A 113 5.28 1.38 10.32
CA ALA A 113 3.96 1.69 10.84
C ALA A 113 4.01 2.58 12.07
N LYS A 114 5.05 2.39 12.88
CA LYS A 114 5.23 3.17 14.11
C LYS A 114 5.54 4.64 13.85
N TYR A 115 6.23 4.94 12.75
CA TYR A 115 6.70 6.30 12.43
C TYR A 115 6.06 6.89 11.18
N GLY A 116 5.27 6.12 10.46
CA GLY A 116 4.69 6.53 9.20
C GLY A 116 3.20 6.79 9.26
N LEU A 117 2.64 7.07 8.10
CA LEU A 117 1.21 7.23 7.88
C LEU A 117 0.53 5.88 7.73
N SER A 118 -0.63 5.87 7.09
CA SER A 118 -1.36 4.63 6.80
C SER A 118 -0.49 3.67 5.98
N LEU A 119 -0.25 2.50 6.52
CA LEU A 119 0.62 1.49 5.92
C LEU A 119 -0.15 0.23 5.57
N ILE A 120 0.06 -0.24 4.34
CA ILE A 120 -0.48 -1.52 3.87
C ILE A 120 0.70 -2.42 3.56
N HIS A 121 0.76 -3.57 4.22
CA HIS A 121 1.79 -4.57 3.98
C HIS A 121 1.24 -5.72 3.14
N ILE A 122 1.94 -6.03 2.06
CA ILE A 122 1.59 -7.16 1.21
C ILE A 122 2.53 -8.31 1.54
N SER A 123 1.98 -9.32 2.19
CA SER A 123 2.71 -10.55 2.50
C SER A 123 2.64 -11.50 1.32
N GLU A 124 3.73 -12.21 1.06
CA GLU A 124 3.66 -13.32 0.14
C GLU A 124 2.94 -14.48 0.80
N PRO A 125 1.98 -15.11 0.10
CA PRO A 125 1.41 -16.35 0.61
C PRO A 125 2.51 -17.38 0.76
N THR A 126 2.54 -18.04 1.92
CA THR A 126 3.44 -19.17 2.12
C THR A 126 3.03 -20.26 1.14
N ARG A 127 3.93 -20.64 0.26
CA ARG A 127 3.64 -21.75 -0.66
C ARG A 127 3.84 -23.07 0.06
N PRO A 128 2.90 -23.99 -0.08
CA PRO A 128 3.06 -25.34 0.47
C PRO A 128 4.21 -26.07 -0.22
#